data_c5e3ba25fff92c27ddd5207a7a0caa1e
#
_entry.id   c5e3ba25fff92c27ddd5207a7a0caa1e
#
_cell.length_a   1.000
_cell.length_b   1.000
_cell.length_c   1.000
_cell.angle_alpha   90.00
_cell.angle_beta   90.00
_cell.angle_gamma   90.00
#
_symmetry.space_group_name_H-M   'P 1'
#
loop_
_entity.id
_entity.type
_entity.pdbx_description
1 polymer ?
#
loop_
_entity_poly.entity_id
_entity_poly.type
_entity_poly.pdbx_seq_one_letter_code
_entity_poly.pdbx_strand_id
1 'polypeptide(L)'
;MRRMKTLKGRKVAKDERRGPRKKRSRRRSDGLRLHPLGGTFEPGLAERILAAFEGFDPRAPWSDIAPRVVPVLKRVHHPYPADMAPIHIRVPPGIWTGFGIDLGPAFSHVSQTLLDGWGVDHATLLGAALANLTDLVRREGPIVDTVPVEGVQVTAIQGQGWGSSLILLPELLRPILGPTPRVLLAPVRNTLLALPDDVEDGLAIDLWQAIAQGAHDELDVDPLRWTGSTVALLTDGALGLPN
;
A
#
# COMPACT_ATOMS: atom_id res chain seq x y z
N MET A 1 -40.58 -44.74 44.95
CA MET A 1 -39.17 -45.16 45.20
C MET A 1 -38.61 -45.88 43.99
N ARG A 2 -37.73 -45.22 43.22
CA ARG A 2 -36.94 -45.89 42.17
C ARG A 2 -35.52 -45.30 42.26
N ARG A 3 -34.54 -46.19 42.46
CA ARG A 3 -33.12 -45.93 42.66
C ARG A 3 -32.45 -45.45 41.40
N MET A 4 -31.75 -44.34 41.49
CA MET A 4 -30.79 -43.87 40.48
C MET A 4 -29.52 -44.73 40.55
N LYS A 5 -29.07 -45.26 39.38
CA LYS A 5 -27.80 -45.93 39.16
C LYS A 5 -26.80 -44.89 38.64
N THR A 6 -25.72 -44.68 39.39
CA THR A 6 -24.54 -43.89 39.00
C THR A 6 -23.74 -44.63 37.93
N LEU A 7 -23.48 -43.96 36.82
CA LEU A 7 -22.54 -44.42 35.77
C LEU A 7 -21.15 -43.80 36.02
N LYS A 8 -20.22 -44.69 36.24
CA LYS A 8 -18.80 -44.39 36.43
C LYS A 8 -18.16 -43.85 35.12
N GLY A 9 -17.36 -42.78 35.24
CA GLY A 9 -16.62 -42.15 34.17
C GLY A 9 -15.53 -43.02 33.54
N ARG A 10 -15.49 -42.97 32.24
CA ARG A 10 -14.45 -43.57 31.40
C ARG A 10 -13.38 -42.48 31.09
N LYS A 11 -12.20 -42.62 31.69
CA LYS A 11 -11.02 -41.78 31.35
C LYS A 11 -10.58 -42.12 29.90
N VAL A 12 -10.66 -41.14 29.02
CA VAL A 12 -10.07 -41.21 27.69
C VAL A 12 -8.63 -40.72 27.83
N ALA A 13 -7.69 -41.58 27.54
CA ALA A 13 -6.26 -41.27 27.49
C ALA A 13 -6.02 -40.36 26.25
N LYS A 14 -5.44 -39.18 26.53
CA LYS A 14 -5.08 -38.17 25.53
C LYS A 14 -3.67 -38.51 25.03
N ASP A 15 -3.61 -39.13 23.85
CA ASP A 15 -2.34 -39.49 23.18
C ASP A 15 -1.69 -38.22 22.62
N GLU A 16 -0.72 -37.66 23.32
CA GLU A 16 0.06 -36.50 22.92
C GLU A 16 1.24 -36.96 22.04
N ARG A 17 0.99 -37.23 20.75
CA ARG A 17 2.06 -37.30 19.77
C ARG A 17 2.28 -35.93 19.14
N ARG A 18 2.93 -35.00 19.85
CA ARG A 18 3.53 -33.81 19.26
C ARG A 18 4.84 -34.21 18.57
N GLY A 19 4.77 -34.42 17.26
CA GLY A 19 5.97 -34.52 16.43
C GLY A 19 6.81 -33.23 16.54
N PRO A 20 8.14 -33.31 16.36
CA PRO A 20 9.01 -32.14 16.46
C PRO A 20 8.63 -31.11 15.41
N ARG A 21 8.11 -29.96 15.84
CA ARG A 21 7.95 -28.77 14.99
C ARG A 21 9.33 -28.41 14.45
N LYS A 22 9.58 -28.69 13.16
CA LYS A 22 10.74 -28.16 12.44
C LYS A 22 10.71 -26.63 12.61
N LYS A 23 11.64 -26.09 13.39
CA LYS A 23 11.93 -24.66 13.41
C LYS A 23 12.33 -24.30 11.99
N ARG A 24 11.41 -23.71 11.22
CA ARG A 24 11.75 -23.02 9.97
C ARG A 24 12.78 -21.97 10.36
N SER A 25 14.01 -22.16 9.96
CA SER A 25 15.04 -21.15 10.09
C SER A 25 14.52 -19.92 9.35
N ARG A 26 14.30 -18.81 10.06
CA ARG A 26 14.12 -17.52 9.45
C ARG A 26 15.40 -17.22 8.66
N ARG A 27 15.44 -17.61 7.40
CA ARG A 27 16.45 -17.11 6.48
C ARG A 27 16.16 -15.62 6.34
N ARG A 28 17.06 -14.81 6.84
CA ARG A 28 17.05 -13.36 6.65
C ARG A 28 17.13 -13.13 5.15
N SER A 29 16.25 -12.30 4.62
CA SER A 29 16.30 -11.71 3.29
C SER A 29 17.48 -10.72 3.23
N ASP A 30 18.72 -11.25 3.22
CA ASP A 30 19.92 -10.42 3.35
C ASP A 30 20.24 -9.59 2.08
N GLY A 31 19.30 -9.46 1.12
CA GLY A 31 19.52 -8.80 -0.16
C GLY A 31 18.72 -7.53 -0.43
N LEU A 32 17.47 -7.42 0.02
CA LEU A 32 16.64 -6.25 -0.29
C LEU A 32 16.93 -5.12 0.70
N ARG A 33 17.75 -4.17 0.30
CA ARG A 33 17.91 -2.91 1.03
C ARG A 33 16.92 -1.91 0.47
N LEU A 34 15.78 -1.77 1.13
CA LEU A 34 14.93 -0.62 0.89
C LEU A 34 15.69 0.61 1.41
N HIS A 35 15.82 1.62 0.57
CA HIS A 35 16.32 2.90 1.04
C HIS A 35 15.37 3.40 2.13
N PRO A 36 15.87 3.80 3.31
CA PRO A 36 15.03 4.35 4.36
C PRO A 36 14.47 5.69 3.86
N LEU A 37 13.29 5.64 3.22
CA LEU A 37 12.53 6.84 2.84
C LEU A 37 11.77 7.43 4.05
N GLY A 38 11.81 6.73 5.20
CA GLY A 38 11.38 7.24 6.50
C GLY A 38 12.55 7.85 7.21
N GLY A 39 12.65 9.19 7.17
CA GLY A 39 13.71 9.93 7.83
C GLY A 39 13.75 9.63 9.33
N THR A 40 14.94 9.63 9.90
CA THR A 40 15.16 9.96 11.31
C THR A 40 14.28 11.16 11.64
N PHE A 41 13.61 11.12 12.79
CA PHE A 41 12.76 12.20 13.28
C PHE A 41 13.59 13.49 13.26
N GLU A 42 13.42 14.30 12.20
CA GLU A 42 14.16 15.55 12.09
C GLU A 42 13.72 16.48 13.21
N PRO A 43 14.66 17.12 13.93
CA PRO A 43 14.30 18.15 14.90
C PRO A 43 13.40 19.20 14.23
N GLY A 44 12.30 19.56 14.89
CA GLY A 44 11.36 20.55 14.36
C GLY A 44 10.36 20.03 13.32
N LEU A 45 10.32 18.70 13.03
CA LEU A 45 9.33 18.14 12.10
C LEU A 45 7.88 18.35 12.61
N ALA A 46 7.65 18.14 13.91
CA ALA A 46 6.33 18.33 14.50
C ALA A 46 5.84 19.77 14.37
N GLU A 47 6.71 20.75 14.63
CA GLU A 47 6.41 22.17 14.48
C GLU A 47 6.11 22.53 13.02
N ARG A 48 6.87 21.98 12.07
CA ARG A 48 6.61 22.19 10.63
C ARG A 48 5.28 21.58 10.19
N ILE A 49 4.93 20.40 10.72
CA ILE A 49 3.64 19.76 10.45
C ILE A 49 2.49 20.63 10.99
N LEU A 50 2.58 21.08 12.23
CA LEU A 50 1.58 21.96 12.83
C LEU A 50 1.42 23.26 12.03
N ALA A 51 2.53 23.92 11.72
CA ALA A 51 2.50 25.15 10.91
C ALA A 51 1.90 24.94 9.52
N ALA A 52 2.13 23.78 8.90
CA ALA A 52 1.55 23.46 7.60
C ALA A 52 0.02 23.28 7.68
N PHE A 53 -0.50 22.68 8.75
CA PHE A 53 -1.94 22.57 8.97
C PHE A 53 -2.57 23.92 9.37
N GLU A 54 -1.92 24.72 10.20
CA GLU A 54 -2.38 26.07 10.58
C GLU A 54 -2.42 27.02 9.37
N GLY A 55 -1.49 26.89 8.44
CA GLY A 55 -1.44 27.66 7.20
C GLY A 55 -2.35 27.15 6.10
N PHE A 56 -3.02 26.01 6.28
CA PHE A 56 -3.90 25.41 5.30
C PHE A 56 -5.34 25.90 5.49
N ASP A 57 -5.88 26.62 4.48
CA ASP A 57 -7.31 26.96 4.44
C ASP A 57 -8.07 25.91 3.57
N PRO A 58 -8.87 25.04 4.19
CA PRO A 58 -9.65 24.05 3.46
C PRO A 58 -10.79 24.67 2.63
N ARG A 59 -11.12 25.96 2.83
CA ARG A 59 -12.14 26.70 2.08
C ARG A 59 -11.56 27.53 0.92
N ALA A 60 -10.23 27.46 0.73
CA ALA A 60 -9.62 28.10 -0.42
C ALA A 60 -10.25 27.60 -1.73
N PRO A 61 -10.31 28.45 -2.77
CA PRO A 61 -10.87 28.05 -4.07
C PRO A 61 -10.16 26.83 -4.65
N TRP A 62 -10.88 26.03 -5.41
CA TRP A 62 -10.32 24.82 -6.04
C TRP A 62 -9.05 25.10 -6.84
N SER A 63 -8.96 26.25 -7.52
CA SER A 63 -7.76 26.67 -8.25
C SER A 63 -6.49 26.66 -7.41
N ASP A 64 -6.59 26.92 -6.12
CA ASP A 64 -5.46 27.02 -5.19
C ASP A 64 -5.15 25.65 -4.56
N ILE A 65 -6.14 24.76 -4.49
CA ILE A 65 -6.04 23.41 -3.95
C ILE A 65 -5.60 22.41 -5.01
N ALA A 66 -6.15 22.49 -6.22
CA ALA A 66 -5.94 21.55 -7.30
C ALA A 66 -4.45 21.21 -7.57
N PRO A 67 -3.51 22.19 -7.58
CA PRO A 67 -2.09 21.90 -7.82
C PRO A 67 -1.40 21.06 -6.74
N ARG A 68 -2.05 20.85 -5.59
CA ARG A 68 -1.52 20.17 -4.41
C ARG A 68 -2.15 18.80 -4.16
N VAL A 69 -3.16 18.45 -4.95
CA VAL A 69 -3.86 17.17 -4.78
C VAL A 69 -3.05 16.04 -5.40
N VAL A 70 -2.85 14.96 -4.65
CA VAL A 70 -2.16 13.74 -5.11
C VAL A 70 -3.01 12.51 -4.79
N PRO A 71 -2.94 11.45 -5.61
CA PRO A 71 -3.63 10.22 -5.30
C PRO A 71 -2.90 9.48 -4.17
N VAL A 72 -3.67 8.89 -3.27
CA VAL A 72 -3.16 8.10 -2.15
C VAL A 72 -3.90 6.76 -2.16
N LEU A 73 -3.18 5.67 -2.29
CA LEU A 73 -3.79 4.35 -2.24
C LEU A 73 -4.40 4.09 -0.86
N LYS A 74 -5.50 3.34 -0.82
CA LYS A 74 -6.21 3.05 0.41
C LYS A 74 -5.29 2.32 1.41
N ARG A 75 -5.34 2.74 2.68
CA ARG A 75 -4.61 2.11 3.79
C ARG A 75 -5.50 1.10 4.51
N VAL A 76 -4.88 0.07 5.09
CA VAL A 76 -5.60 -0.96 5.86
C VAL A 76 -6.32 -0.37 7.06
N HIS A 77 -5.69 0.57 7.76
CA HIS A 77 -6.24 1.16 8.98
C HIS A 77 -6.55 2.64 8.82
N HIS A 78 -7.83 3.01 8.95
CA HIS A 78 -8.30 4.40 8.94
C HIS A 78 -9.19 4.68 10.14
N PRO A 79 -8.63 5.12 11.27
CA PRO A 79 -9.41 5.49 12.45
C PRO A 79 -9.98 6.92 12.35
N TYR A 80 -10.58 7.28 11.21
CA TYR A 80 -11.19 8.60 11.08
C TYR A 80 -12.67 8.59 11.50
N PRO A 81 -13.16 9.66 12.16
CA PRO A 81 -14.59 9.92 12.28
C PRO A 81 -15.27 9.92 10.90
N ALA A 82 -16.52 9.46 10.83
CA ALA A 82 -17.22 9.28 9.54
C ALA A 82 -17.33 10.56 8.70
N ASP A 83 -17.47 11.72 9.34
CA ASP A 83 -17.55 13.05 8.72
C ASP A 83 -16.18 13.57 8.23
N MET A 84 -15.09 13.00 8.73
CA MET A 84 -13.72 13.30 8.32
C MET A 84 -13.08 12.16 7.50
N ALA A 85 -13.83 11.10 7.23
CA ALA A 85 -13.33 9.96 6.50
C ALA A 85 -12.85 10.36 5.11
N PRO A 86 -11.67 9.91 4.67
CA PRO A 86 -11.18 10.14 3.32
C PRO A 86 -12.16 9.54 2.31
N ILE A 87 -12.43 10.27 1.24
CA ILE A 87 -13.12 9.66 0.11
C ILE A 87 -12.21 8.68 -0.59
N HIS A 88 -12.80 7.58 -1.04
CA HIS A 88 -12.12 6.60 -1.89
C HIS A 88 -12.97 6.34 -3.12
N ILE A 89 -12.34 6.38 -4.28
CA ILE A 89 -12.97 5.99 -5.54
C ILE A 89 -12.24 4.78 -6.10
N ARG A 90 -12.97 3.98 -6.86
CA ARG A 90 -12.40 2.82 -7.54
C ARG A 90 -11.94 3.23 -8.93
N VAL A 91 -10.62 3.20 -9.17
CA VAL A 91 -10.02 3.53 -10.47
C VAL A 91 -9.59 2.25 -11.21
N PRO A 92 -9.59 2.24 -12.55
CA PRO A 92 -9.09 1.08 -13.29
C PRO A 92 -7.66 0.70 -12.86
N PRO A 93 -7.37 -0.60 -12.74
CA PRO A 93 -8.22 -1.76 -13.01
C PRO A 93 -9.17 -2.18 -11.87
N GLY A 94 -9.31 -1.43 -10.83
CA GLY A 94 -10.18 -1.74 -9.68
C GLY A 94 -9.58 -1.35 -8.34
N ILE A 95 -8.59 -0.47 -8.36
CA ILE A 95 -7.81 -0.04 -7.19
C ILE A 95 -8.57 1.03 -6.42
N TRP A 96 -8.71 0.85 -5.10
CA TRP A 96 -9.25 1.88 -4.23
C TRP A 96 -8.23 3.00 -4.01
N THR A 97 -8.56 4.19 -4.48
CA THR A 97 -7.71 5.36 -4.42
C THR A 97 -8.40 6.47 -3.65
N GLY A 98 -7.75 6.99 -2.65
CA GLY A 98 -8.09 8.23 -1.96
C GLY A 98 -7.28 9.41 -2.52
N PHE A 99 -7.40 10.56 -1.85
CA PHE A 99 -6.72 11.78 -2.27
C PHE A 99 -6.14 12.50 -1.06
N GLY A 100 -4.94 12.99 -1.21
CA GLY A 100 -4.26 13.85 -0.25
C GLY A 100 -3.98 15.22 -0.82
N ILE A 101 -4.00 16.22 0.03
CA ILE A 101 -3.52 17.57 -0.29
C ILE A 101 -2.11 17.67 0.29
N ASP A 102 -1.13 17.88 -0.56
CA ASP A 102 0.27 18.02 -0.16
C ASP A 102 0.47 19.35 0.55
N LEU A 103 0.83 19.29 1.83
CA LEU A 103 1.18 20.42 2.69
C LEU A 103 2.70 20.55 2.87
N GLY A 104 3.49 19.78 2.14
CA GLY A 104 4.93 19.66 2.28
C GLY A 104 5.31 18.62 3.32
N PRO A 105 5.40 18.96 4.63
CA PRO A 105 5.77 17.97 5.65
C PRO A 105 4.65 16.98 6.02
N ALA A 106 3.42 17.20 5.53
CA ALA A 106 2.24 16.41 5.85
C ALA A 106 1.24 16.37 4.68
N PHE A 107 0.23 15.51 4.81
CA PHE A 107 -0.91 15.45 3.89
C PHE A 107 -2.20 15.63 4.67
N SER A 108 -3.12 16.46 4.12
CA SER A 108 -4.50 16.48 4.54
C SER A 108 -5.31 15.58 3.60
N HIS A 109 -6.16 14.70 4.14
CA HIS A 109 -7.04 13.89 3.30
C HIS A 109 -8.22 14.70 2.75
N VAL A 110 -8.65 14.36 1.54
CA VAL A 110 -9.85 14.92 0.95
C VAL A 110 -11.06 14.13 1.44
N SER A 111 -11.97 14.78 2.15
CA SER A 111 -13.28 14.25 2.54
C SER A 111 -14.37 14.66 1.54
N GLN A 112 -15.54 14.00 1.61
CA GLN A 112 -16.69 14.39 0.80
C GLN A 112 -17.11 15.84 1.06
N THR A 113 -17.07 16.28 2.32
CA THR A 113 -17.41 17.66 2.71
C THR A 113 -16.50 18.69 2.03
N LEU A 114 -15.20 18.39 1.91
CA LEU A 114 -14.26 19.28 1.20
C LEU A 114 -14.57 19.32 -0.29
N LEU A 115 -14.79 18.15 -0.90
CA LEU A 115 -15.11 18.05 -2.33
C LEU A 115 -16.36 18.83 -2.69
N ASP A 116 -17.43 18.68 -1.89
CA ASP A 116 -18.69 19.40 -2.05
C ASP A 116 -18.49 20.92 -1.89
N GLY A 117 -17.66 21.32 -0.91
CA GLY A 117 -17.32 22.72 -0.67
C GLY A 117 -16.59 23.38 -1.83
N TRP A 118 -15.79 22.65 -2.58
CA TRP A 118 -15.10 23.14 -3.80
C TRP A 118 -15.98 23.09 -5.04
N GLY A 119 -17.10 22.38 -5.00
CA GLY A 119 -18.01 22.25 -6.13
C GLY A 119 -17.43 21.46 -7.30
N VAL A 120 -16.53 20.50 -7.03
CA VAL A 120 -15.91 19.66 -8.06
C VAL A 120 -16.34 18.19 -7.90
N ASP A 121 -16.37 17.49 -9.02
CA ASP A 121 -16.69 16.06 -9.03
C ASP A 121 -15.44 15.17 -8.88
N HIS A 122 -15.67 13.87 -8.70
CA HIS A 122 -14.62 12.88 -8.57
C HIS A 122 -13.70 12.79 -9.80
N ALA A 123 -14.24 13.03 -11.00
CA ALA A 123 -13.46 12.96 -12.24
C ALA A 123 -12.47 14.12 -12.32
N THR A 124 -12.91 15.33 -11.99
CA THR A 124 -12.07 16.52 -11.89
C THR A 124 -10.98 16.36 -10.84
N LEU A 125 -11.33 15.83 -9.65
CA LEU A 125 -10.37 15.54 -8.58
C LEU A 125 -9.33 14.53 -9.03
N LEU A 126 -9.74 13.40 -9.62
CA LEU A 126 -8.85 12.36 -10.12
C LEU A 126 -7.92 12.91 -11.21
N GLY A 127 -8.46 13.66 -12.16
CA GLY A 127 -7.68 14.27 -13.24
C GLY A 127 -6.55 15.15 -12.71
N ALA A 128 -6.86 16.04 -11.76
CA ALA A 128 -5.87 16.91 -11.11
C ALA A 128 -4.82 16.07 -10.35
N ALA A 129 -5.26 15.07 -9.58
CA ALA A 129 -4.37 14.23 -8.80
C ALA A 129 -3.39 13.43 -9.67
N LEU A 130 -3.84 12.85 -10.78
CA LEU A 130 -2.98 12.10 -11.70
C LEU A 130 -2.00 13.01 -12.45
N ALA A 131 -2.44 14.21 -12.86
CA ALA A 131 -1.56 15.19 -13.46
C ALA A 131 -0.43 15.60 -12.49
N ASN A 132 -0.77 15.95 -11.26
CA ASN A 132 0.21 16.31 -10.23
C ASN A 132 1.16 15.15 -9.88
N LEU A 133 0.64 13.91 -9.78
CA LEU A 133 1.48 12.73 -9.58
C LEU A 133 2.46 12.56 -10.75
N THR A 134 2.00 12.73 -11.98
CA THR A 134 2.84 12.64 -13.19
C THR A 134 3.98 13.65 -13.13
N ASP A 135 3.66 14.89 -12.77
CA ASP A 135 4.67 15.96 -12.66
C ASP A 135 5.64 15.72 -11.50
N LEU A 136 5.14 15.22 -10.38
CA LEU A 136 5.94 14.83 -9.22
C LEU A 136 6.96 13.74 -9.58
N VAL A 137 6.48 12.66 -10.21
CA VAL A 137 7.33 11.55 -10.65
C VAL A 137 8.38 12.00 -11.66
N ARG A 138 8.02 12.86 -12.62
CA ARG A 138 8.96 13.40 -13.60
C ARG A 138 10.03 14.29 -12.98
N ARG A 139 9.65 15.07 -11.95
CA ARG A 139 10.56 15.98 -11.27
C ARG A 139 11.54 15.26 -10.35
N GLU A 140 11.06 14.29 -9.57
CA GLU A 140 11.86 13.62 -8.55
C GLU A 140 12.57 12.38 -9.07
N GLY A 141 11.93 11.65 -9.98
CA GLY A 141 12.38 10.35 -10.46
C GLY A 141 12.22 9.25 -9.42
N PRO A 142 11.89 8.02 -9.83
CA PRO A 142 11.88 6.87 -8.94
C PRO A 142 13.31 6.39 -8.66
N ILE A 143 13.55 5.90 -7.44
CA ILE A 143 14.72 5.09 -7.13
C ILE A 143 14.36 3.65 -7.52
N VAL A 144 15.13 3.06 -8.41
CA VAL A 144 14.88 1.70 -8.93
C VAL A 144 16.07 0.81 -8.63
N ASP A 145 15.84 -0.22 -7.83
CA ASP A 145 16.82 -1.24 -7.50
C ASP A 145 16.30 -2.61 -7.90
N THR A 146 17.17 -3.46 -8.47
CA THR A 146 16.85 -4.87 -8.74
C THR A 146 17.82 -5.76 -8.02
N VAL A 147 17.29 -6.60 -7.14
CA VAL A 147 18.07 -7.46 -6.26
C VAL A 147 17.58 -8.90 -6.32
N PRO A 148 18.46 -9.90 -6.21
CA PRO A 148 18.05 -11.28 -6.07
C PRO A 148 17.56 -11.56 -4.63
N VAL A 149 16.35 -12.09 -4.51
CA VAL A 149 15.77 -12.58 -3.26
C VAL A 149 15.39 -14.03 -3.46
N GLU A 150 16.01 -14.94 -2.74
CA GLU A 150 15.83 -16.40 -2.89
C GLU A 150 15.98 -16.92 -4.34
N GLY A 151 16.87 -16.28 -5.12
CA GLY A 151 17.11 -16.62 -6.52
C GLY A 151 16.17 -15.93 -7.53
N VAL A 152 15.17 -15.21 -7.06
CA VAL A 152 14.22 -14.44 -7.89
C VAL A 152 14.68 -12.98 -7.98
N GLN A 153 14.66 -12.40 -9.18
CA GLN A 153 14.98 -10.99 -9.38
C GLN A 153 13.76 -10.12 -9.00
N VAL A 154 13.89 -9.36 -7.92
CA VAL A 154 12.87 -8.43 -7.43
C VAL A 154 13.28 -7.00 -7.77
N THR A 155 12.43 -6.29 -8.49
CA THR A 155 12.63 -4.86 -8.74
C THR A 155 11.83 -4.06 -7.73
N ALA A 156 12.52 -3.27 -6.91
CA ALA A 156 11.91 -2.30 -6.00
C ALA A 156 11.90 -0.92 -6.65
N ILE A 157 10.74 -0.29 -6.69
CA ILE A 157 10.55 1.07 -7.22
C ILE A 157 10.10 1.91 -6.04
N GLN A 158 10.90 2.91 -5.68
CA GLN A 158 10.68 3.74 -4.51
C GLN A 158 10.50 5.21 -4.89
N GLY A 159 9.60 5.89 -4.19
CA GLY A 159 9.35 7.32 -4.31
C GLY A 159 8.73 7.86 -3.03
N GLN A 160 9.24 8.99 -2.53
CA GLN A 160 8.81 9.55 -1.27
C GLN A 160 7.33 9.96 -1.29
N GLY A 161 6.51 9.16 -0.62
CA GLY A 161 5.06 9.39 -0.52
C GLY A 161 4.23 8.98 -1.73
N TRP A 162 4.86 8.45 -2.83
CA TRP A 162 4.15 8.14 -4.07
C TRP A 162 4.59 6.84 -4.79
N GLY A 163 5.64 6.15 -4.33
CA GLY A 163 6.21 5.01 -5.06
C GLY A 163 5.18 3.94 -5.47
N SER A 164 4.28 3.55 -4.56
CA SER A 164 3.19 2.61 -4.85
C SER A 164 2.12 3.19 -5.80
N SER A 165 1.91 4.50 -5.77
CA SER A 165 0.91 5.17 -6.63
C SER A 165 1.27 5.16 -8.11
N LEU A 166 2.52 4.77 -8.47
CA LEU A 166 2.92 4.54 -9.87
C LEU A 166 2.06 3.50 -10.59
N ILE A 167 1.39 2.60 -9.87
CA ILE A 167 0.43 1.65 -10.47
C ILE A 167 -0.73 2.35 -11.18
N LEU A 168 -0.99 3.62 -10.86
CA LEU A 168 -2.00 4.46 -11.51
C LEU A 168 -1.50 5.12 -12.80
N LEU A 169 -0.20 5.03 -13.10
CA LEU A 169 0.49 5.66 -14.24
C LEU A 169 1.28 4.61 -15.04
N PRO A 170 0.59 3.67 -15.74
CA PRO A 170 1.26 2.59 -16.47
C PRO A 170 2.23 3.09 -17.54
N GLU A 171 2.01 4.26 -18.11
CA GLU A 171 2.92 4.89 -19.08
C GLU A 171 4.30 5.24 -18.46
N LEU A 172 4.36 5.53 -17.14
CA LEU A 172 5.61 5.79 -16.42
C LEU A 172 6.24 4.49 -15.89
N LEU A 173 5.47 3.43 -15.69
CA LEU A 173 6.00 2.11 -15.35
C LEU A 173 6.66 1.41 -16.55
N ARG A 174 6.19 1.66 -17.76
CA ARG A 174 6.66 0.99 -18.97
C ARG A 174 8.17 1.10 -19.22
N PRO A 175 8.82 2.26 -19.10
CA PRO A 175 10.27 2.37 -19.27
C PRO A 175 11.06 1.67 -18.16
N ILE A 176 10.46 1.46 -16.97
CA ILE A 176 11.09 0.82 -15.82
C ILE A 176 10.99 -0.70 -15.92
N LEU A 177 9.78 -1.22 -16.18
CA LEU A 177 9.49 -2.65 -16.13
C LEU A 177 9.66 -3.35 -17.48
N GLY A 178 9.64 -2.60 -18.58
CA GLY A 178 9.66 -3.16 -19.93
C GLY A 178 8.39 -3.93 -20.30
N PRO A 179 8.43 -4.71 -21.39
CA PRO A 179 7.25 -5.41 -21.92
C PRO A 179 6.95 -6.74 -21.24
N THR A 180 7.83 -7.24 -20.35
CA THR A 180 7.67 -8.55 -19.72
C THR A 180 6.62 -8.48 -18.61
N PRO A 181 5.65 -9.41 -18.56
CA PRO A 181 4.68 -9.49 -17.48
C PRO A 181 5.35 -9.67 -16.12
N ARG A 182 4.73 -9.09 -15.07
CA ARG A 182 5.22 -9.15 -13.70
C ARG A 182 4.08 -9.11 -12.70
N VAL A 183 4.28 -9.71 -11.54
CA VAL A 183 3.44 -9.49 -10.36
C VAL A 183 3.87 -8.19 -9.70
N LEU A 184 2.91 -7.33 -9.36
CA LEU A 184 3.13 -6.07 -8.65
C LEU A 184 2.57 -6.15 -7.23
N LEU A 185 3.36 -5.76 -6.26
CA LEU A 185 2.96 -5.66 -4.85
C LEU A 185 3.16 -4.23 -4.37
N ALA A 186 2.14 -3.66 -3.74
CA ALA A 186 2.17 -2.33 -3.13
C ALA A 186 1.98 -2.45 -1.61
N PRO A 187 2.98 -2.93 -0.85
CA PRO A 187 2.83 -3.19 0.57
C PRO A 187 2.71 -1.91 1.41
N VAL A 188 3.41 -0.87 1.02
CA VAL A 188 3.46 0.43 1.70
C VAL A 188 3.50 1.57 0.69
N ARG A 189 3.18 2.77 1.14
CA ARG A 189 3.01 3.96 0.30
C ARG A 189 4.22 4.31 -0.57
N ASN A 190 5.41 4.12 -0.04
CA ASN A 190 6.66 4.57 -0.69
C ASN A 190 7.25 3.53 -1.64
N THR A 191 6.73 2.30 -1.69
CA THR A 191 7.38 1.19 -2.36
C THR A 191 6.41 0.38 -3.20
N LEU A 192 6.77 0.17 -4.46
CA LEU A 192 6.18 -0.78 -5.37
C LEU A 192 7.22 -1.86 -5.69
N LEU A 193 6.85 -3.12 -5.54
CA LEU A 193 7.67 -4.25 -5.93
C LEU A 193 7.16 -4.84 -7.24
N ALA A 194 8.08 -5.24 -8.11
CA ALA A 194 7.77 -6.00 -9.31
C ALA A 194 8.59 -7.30 -9.32
N LEU A 195 7.88 -8.43 -9.35
CA LEU A 195 8.41 -9.79 -9.35
C LEU A 195 8.15 -10.46 -10.71
N PRO A 196 8.90 -11.51 -11.09
CA PRO A 196 8.55 -12.32 -12.25
C PRO A 196 7.10 -12.83 -12.17
N ASP A 197 6.45 -12.99 -13.32
CA ASP A 197 5.04 -13.41 -13.41
C ASP A 197 4.81 -14.85 -12.91
N ASP A 198 5.85 -15.67 -12.91
CA ASP A 198 5.88 -17.06 -12.43
C ASP A 198 6.43 -17.21 -10.99
N VAL A 199 6.47 -16.11 -10.22
CA VAL A 199 6.91 -16.14 -8.83
C VAL A 199 6.01 -17.06 -7.98
N GLU A 200 6.62 -17.83 -7.09
CA GLU A 200 5.86 -18.63 -6.12
C GLU A 200 5.09 -17.73 -5.15
N ASP A 201 3.82 -18.04 -4.92
CA ASP A 201 2.93 -17.27 -4.04
C ASP A 201 3.52 -17.07 -2.64
N GLY A 202 4.18 -18.11 -2.10
CA GLY A 202 4.81 -18.05 -0.79
C GLY A 202 5.88 -16.96 -0.68
N LEU A 203 6.72 -16.80 -1.71
CA LEU A 203 7.74 -15.75 -1.73
C LEU A 203 7.13 -14.37 -1.83
N ALA A 204 6.09 -14.19 -2.67
CA ALA A 204 5.42 -12.91 -2.82
C ALA A 204 4.75 -12.46 -1.51
N ILE A 205 4.07 -13.40 -0.81
CA ILE A 205 3.46 -13.16 0.51
C ILE A 205 4.52 -12.81 1.56
N ASP A 206 5.61 -13.58 1.62
CA ASP A 206 6.69 -13.36 2.60
C ASP A 206 7.34 -11.98 2.39
N LEU A 207 7.57 -11.57 1.14
CA LEU A 207 8.09 -10.24 0.80
C LEU A 207 7.12 -9.12 1.18
N TRP A 208 5.83 -9.28 0.85
CA TRP A 208 4.82 -8.31 1.21
C TRP A 208 4.76 -8.13 2.73
N GLN A 209 4.69 -9.24 3.49
CA GLN A 209 4.66 -9.22 4.95
C GLN A 209 5.92 -8.61 5.55
N ALA A 210 7.10 -8.92 5.00
CA ALA A 210 8.37 -8.40 5.52
C ALA A 210 8.46 -6.87 5.44
N ILE A 211 7.77 -6.26 4.45
CA ILE A 211 7.77 -4.81 4.25
C ILE A 211 6.60 -4.14 4.96
N ALA A 212 5.39 -4.74 4.88
CA ALA A 212 4.18 -4.18 5.48
C ALA A 212 4.15 -4.31 7.01
N GLN A 213 4.74 -5.38 7.56
CA GLN A 213 4.66 -5.68 8.98
C GLN A 213 5.26 -4.56 9.86
N GLY A 214 4.39 -3.89 10.60
CA GLY A 214 4.75 -2.78 11.49
C GLY A 214 4.89 -1.43 10.79
N ALA A 215 4.62 -1.35 9.49
CA ALA A 215 4.55 -0.08 8.78
C ALA A 215 3.27 0.68 9.15
N HIS A 216 3.40 1.99 9.42
CA HIS A 216 2.24 2.84 9.69
C HIS A 216 1.43 3.19 8.42
N ASP A 217 2.01 2.93 7.25
CA ASP A 217 1.48 3.26 5.93
C ASP A 217 1.19 2.03 5.07
N GLU A 218 0.90 0.89 5.73
CA GLU A 218 0.45 -0.34 5.08
C GLU A 218 -0.80 -0.08 4.22
N LEU A 219 -0.79 -0.62 3.01
CA LEU A 219 -1.82 -0.39 2.01
C LEU A 219 -2.76 -1.60 1.87
N ASP A 220 -4.03 -1.28 1.62
CA ASP A 220 -5.10 -2.24 1.28
C ASP A 220 -5.20 -2.34 -0.26
N VAL A 221 -4.19 -2.94 -0.86
CA VAL A 221 -4.09 -3.12 -2.32
C VAL A 221 -3.76 -4.57 -2.61
N ASP A 222 -4.69 -5.25 -3.26
CA ASP A 222 -4.46 -6.61 -3.75
C ASP A 222 -3.27 -6.65 -4.72
N PRO A 223 -2.58 -7.80 -4.82
CA PRO A 223 -1.58 -8.00 -5.84
C PRO A 223 -2.12 -7.73 -7.24
N LEU A 224 -1.32 -7.09 -8.06
CA LEU A 224 -1.67 -6.68 -9.41
C LEU A 224 -0.75 -7.36 -10.42
N ARG A 225 -1.12 -7.31 -11.68
CA ARG A 225 -0.31 -7.80 -12.80
C ARG A 225 0.07 -6.66 -13.72
N TRP A 226 1.35 -6.48 -13.96
CA TRP A 226 1.88 -5.74 -15.09
C TRP A 226 1.81 -6.63 -16.33
N THR A 227 1.12 -6.20 -17.37
CA THR A 227 0.95 -7.00 -18.62
C THR A 227 2.00 -6.70 -19.69
N GLY A 228 2.98 -5.83 -19.36
CA GLY A 228 3.92 -5.27 -20.33
C GLY A 228 3.50 -3.91 -20.91
N SER A 229 2.28 -3.47 -20.65
CA SER A 229 1.76 -2.19 -21.15
C SER A 229 0.76 -1.52 -20.21
N THR A 230 0.06 -2.29 -19.39
CA THR A 230 -0.94 -1.79 -18.45
C THR A 230 -0.92 -2.61 -17.16
N VAL A 231 -1.58 -2.09 -16.13
CA VAL A 231 -1.82 -2.78 -14.86
C VAL A 231 -3.20 -3.44 -14.90
N ALA A 232 -3.29 -4.68 -14.43
CA ALA A 232 -4.52 -5.45 -14.32
C ALA A 232 -4.65 -6.05 -12.91
N LEU A 233 -5.87 -6.43 -12.51
CA LEU A 233 -6.06 -7.25 -11.31
C LEU A 233 -5.48 -8.64 -11.57
N LEU A 234 -4.86 -9.21 -10.55
CA LEU A 234 -4.46 -10.60 -10.57
C LEU A 234 -5.69 -11.46 -10.26
N THR A 235 -6.36 -12.00 -11.31
CA THR A 235 -7.73 -12.55 -11.23
C THR A 235 -7.83 -14.01 -10.84
N ASP A 236 -6.74 -14.76 -10.82
CA ASP A 236 -6.80 -16.22 -10.66
C ASP A 236 -6.28 -16.65 -9.29
N GLY A 237 -7.15 -16.59 -8.26
CA GLY A 237 -6.98 -17.32 -6.98
C GLY A 237 -5.62 -17.21 -6.31
N ALA A 238 -4.79 -16.43 -6.89
CA ALA A 238 -3.39 -16.24 -6.62
C ALA A 238 -3.23 -15.31 -5.43
N LEU A 239 -2.32 -15.68 -4.57
CA LEU A 239 -1.86 -14.93 -3.41
C LEU A 239 -2.99 -14.65 -2.41
N GLY A 240 -3.39 -15.69 -1.64
CA GLY A 240 -4.22 -15.51 -0.44
C GLY A 240 -3.47 -14.67 0.59
N LEU A 241 -3.38 -13.35 0.35
CA LEU A 241 -2.92 -12.43 1.37
C LEU A 241 -3.92 -12.47 2.53
N PRO A 242 -3.49 -12.55 3.79
CA PRO A 242 -4.38 -12.50 4.93
C PRO A 242 -5.08 -11.14 4.96
N ASN A 243 -6.41 -11.15 4.87
CA ASN A 243 -7.28 -10.01 5.16
C ASN A 243 -7.19 -9.60 6.63
#